data_3325e021ee157cb90e843fdd5cede2ea
#
_entry.id   3325e021ee157cb90e843fdd5cede2ea
#
_cell.length_a   1.000
_cell.length_b   1.000
_cell.length_c   1.000
_cell.angle_alpha   90.00
_cell.angle_beta   90.00
_cell.angle_gamma   90.00
#
_symmetry.space_group_name_H-M   'P 1'
#
loop_
_entity.id
_entity.type
_entity.pdbx_description
1 polymer ?
#
loop_
_entity_poly.entity_id
_entity_poly.type
_entity_poly.pdbx_seq_one_letter_code
_entity_poly.pdbx_strand_id
1 'polypeptide(L)'
;AIGLLCGLILSKIKNCKDIVIVEPNDKRLKESLKFLDADGFKPDSKNIINDQFGIVFDTVGLEVTRQQAIRCVKPGGIIIHIGLTQPSGDFDFRKTTLQEITIIGTYCYTNKDFEKTLSILNHREIGKLDWIEYRNLKEGSSAFKEIHNGTCSAPKIILLI
;
A
#
# COMPACT_ATOMS: atom_id res chain seq x y z
N ALA A 1 0.50 -6.40 -1.27
CA ALA A 1 1.74 -6.18 -2.06
C ALA A 1 1.99 -4.69 -2.33
N ILE A 2 1.06 -3.98 -2.96
CA ILE A 2 1.29 -2.59 -3.42
C ILE A 2 1.64 -1.66 -2.26
N GLY A 3 0.88 -1.68 -1.16
CA GLY A 3 1.18 -0.85 0.02
C GLY A 3 2.57 -1.13 0.60
N LEU A 4 2.98 -2.40 0.70
CA LEU A 4 4.32 -2.76 1.16
C LEU A 4 5.41 -2.23 0.22
N LEU A 5 5.23 -2.36 -1.10
CA LEU A 5 6.17 -1.81 -2.09
C LEU A 5 6.29 -0.29 -2.00
N CYS A 6 5.18 0.44 -1.85
CA CYS A 6 5.20 1.88 -1.61
C CYS A 6 6.01 2.21 -0.34
N GLY A 7 5.75 1.51 0.77
CA GLY A 7 6.49 1.69 2.02
C GLY A 7 7.99 1.41 1.87
N LEU A 8 8.38 0.33 1.18
CA LEU A 8 9.77 0.00 0.92
C LEU A 8 10.49 1.07 0.07
N ILE A 9 9.82 1.59 -0.96
CA ILE A 9 10.37 2.68 -1.79
C ILE A 9 10.54 3.94 -0.94
N LEU A 10 9.54 4.30 -0.14
CA LEU A 10 9.63 5.45 0.75
C LEU A 10 10.78 5.31 1.75
N SER A 11 10.88 4.17 2.42
CA SER A 11 11.91 3.90 3.42
C SER A 11 13.31 3.79 2.80
N LYS A 12 13.49 2.90 1.82
CA LYS A 12 14.81 2.51 1.34
C LYS A 12 15.38 3.46 0.27
N ILE A 13 14.54 4.03 -0.59
CA ILE A 13 14.99 4.89 -1.69
C ILE A 13 14.80 6.36 -1.35
N LYS A 14 13.72 6.72 -0.66
CA LYS A 14 13.42 8.11 -0.31
C LYS A 14 13.86 8.50 1.10
N ASN A 15 14.36 7.54 1.89
CA ASN A 15 14.84 7.74 3.26
C ASN A 15 13.77 8.36 4.20
N CYS A 16 12.48 8.13 3.92
CA CYS A 16 11.40 8.51 4.84
C CYS A 16 11.50 7.68 6.12
N LYS A 17 11.33 8.34 7.28
CA LYS A 17 11.39 7.70 8.60
C LYS A 17 9.99 7.52 9.20
N ASP A 18 9.10 8.48 8.98
CA ASP A 18 7.76 8.48 9.56
C ASP A 18 6.80 7.81 8.59
N ILE A 19 6.78 6.49 8.60
CA ILE A 19 5.92 5.66 7.75
C ILE A 19 4.91 4.92 8.63
N VAL A 20 3.65 4.95 8.21
CA VAL A 20 2.57 4.18 8.83
C VAL A 20 1.95 3.27 7.79
N ILE A 21 1.81 1.99 8.14
CA ILE A 21 1.07 0.99 7.37
C ILE A 21 -0.26 0.69 8.06
N VAL A 22 -1.35 0.76 7.30
CA VAL A 22 -2.68 0.37 7.76
C VAL A 22 -3.12 -0.88 7.02
N GLU A 23 -3.34 -1.97 7.75
CA GLU A 23 -3.74 -3.26 7.19
C GLU A 23 -4.71 -3.97 8.15
N PRO A 24 -5.92 -4.33 7.72
CA PRO A 24 -6.90 -5.02 8.57
C PRO A 24 -6.51 -6.46 8.93
N ASN A 25 -5.68 -7.11 8.12
CA ASN A 25 -5.26 -8.48 8.36
C ASN A 25 -4.00 -8.54 9.23
N ASP A 26 -4.15 -9.04 10.48
CA ASP A 26 -3.05 -9.14 11.45
C ASP A 26 -1.83 -9.91 10.94
N LYS A 27 -2.04 -10.98 10.17
CA LYS A 27 -0.95 -11.80 9.65
C LYS A 27 -0.15 -11.02 8.61
N ARG A 28 -0.84 -10.35 7.67
CA ARG A 28 -0.19 -9.52 6.65
C ARG A 28 0.48 -8.30 7.24
N LEU A 29 -0.15 -7.66 8.24
CA LEU A 29 0.46 -6.53 8.94
C LEU A 29 1.77 -6.93 9.60
N LYS A 30 1.76 -7.98 10.43
CA LYS A 30 2.97 -8.51 11.09
C LYS A 30 4.05 -8.92 10.09
N GLU A 31 3.66 -9.56 8.99
CA GLU A 31 4.61 -9.96 7.95
C GLU A 31 5.24 -8.74 7.28
N SER A 32 4.45 -7.74 6.92
CA SER A 32 4.96 -6.51 6.28
C SER A 32 5.96 -5.76 7.16
N LEU A 33 5.72 -5.68 8.46
CA LEU A 33 6.60 -4.99 9.41
C LEU A 33 7.95 -5.69 9.65
N LYS A 34 8.12 -6.93 9.23
CA LYS A 34 9.44 -7.58 9.25
C LYS A 34 10.42 -6.99 8.21
N PHE A 35 9.89 -6.42 7.15
CA PHE A 35 10.66 -5.93 6.01
C PHE A 35 10.69 -4.40 5.92
N LEU A 36 9.80 -3.73 6.63
CA LEU A 36 9.62 -2.30 6.61
C LEU A 36 9.72 -1.73 8.03
N ASP A 37 10.65 -0.80 8.21
CA ASP A 37 10.75 0.02 9.43
C ASP A 37 9.64 1.08 9.40
N ALA A 38 8.52 0.76 10.03
CA ALA A 38 7.30 1.56 10.04
C ALA A 38 6.41 1.21 11.23
N ASP A 39 5.56 2.12 11.63
CA ASP A 39 4.46 1.83 12.54
C ASP A 39 3.32 1.10 11.79
N GLY A 40 2.72 0.12 12.44
CA GLY A 40 1.66 -0.68 11.85
C GLY A 40 0.38 -0.65 12.66
N PHE A 41 -0.74 -0.30 12.03
CA PHE A 41 -2.02 -0.20 12.71
C PHE A 41 -3.15 -0.88 11.94
N LYS A 42 -4.19 -1.28 12.68
CA LYS A 42 -5.50 -1.60 12.10
C LYS A 42 -6.26 -0.33 11.75
N PRO A 43 -7.23 -0.40 10.80
CA PRO A 43 -8.00 0.77 10.37
C PRO A 43 -8.74 1.53 11.47
N ASP A 44 -9.12 0.84 12.56
CA ASP A 44 -9.86 1.36 13.70
C ASP A 44 -8.96 1.84 14.86
N SER A 45 -7.64 1.80 14.66
CA SER A 45 -6.69 2.22 15.69
C SER A 45 -6.82 3.71 16.01
N LYS A 46 -6.84 4.03 17.31
CA LYS A 46 -6.80 5.42 17.81
C LYS A 46 -5.47 6.13 17.52
N ASN A 47 -4.44 5.38 17.15
CA ASN A 47 -3.14 5.94 16.78
C ASN A 47 -3.13 6.52 15.35
N ILE A 48 -4.18 6.29 14.57
CA ILE A 48 -4.35 6.92 13.27
C ILE A 48 -5.06 8.25 13.47
N ILE A 49 -4.28 9.33 13.46
CA ILE A 49 -4.75 10.67 13.79
C ILE A 49 -5.21 11.38 12.51
N ASN A 50 -6.21 12.25 12.65
CA ASN A 50 -6.65 13.11 11.56
C ASN A 50 -5.57 14.16 11.24
N ASP A 51 -5.52 14.60 9.97
CA ASP A 51 -4.64 15.69 9.52
C ASP A 51 -3.16 15.48 9.85
N GLN A 52 -2.69 14.22 9.85
CA GLN A 52 -1.36 13.85 10.31
C GLN A 52 -0.34 13.76 9.15
N PHE A 53 -0.74 13.20 8.01
CA PHE A 53 0.21 12.77 6.99
C PHE A 53 0.31 13.76 5.82
N GLY A 54 1.54 14.08 5.43
CA GLY A 54 1.79 14.91 4.24
C GLY A 54 1.43 14.21 2.92
N ILE A 55 1.60 12.88 2.90
CA ILE A 55 1.26 12.05 1.74
C ILE A 55 0.55 10.80 2.24
N VAL A 56 -0.55 10.43 1.59
CA VAL A 56 -1.31 9.21 1.86
C VAL A 56 -1.45 8.40 0.56
N PHE A 57 -1.13 7.11 0.62
CA PHE A 57 -1.31 6.18 -0.50
C PHE A 57 -2.53 5.30 -0.24
N ASP A 58 -3.58 5.44 -1.03
CA ASP A 58 -4.68 4.48 -1.06
C ASP A 58 -4.39 3.40 -2.11
N THR A 59 -3.87 2.28 -1.65
CA THR A 59 -3.49 1.14 -2.50
C THR A 59 -4.59 0.09 -2.63
N VAL A 60 -5.76 0.34 -2.05
CA VAL A 60 -6.91 -0.57 -2.02
C VAL A 60 -8.06 -0.06 -2.89
N GLY A 61 -8.45 1.20 -2.72
CA GLY A 61 -9.52 1.82 -3.51
C GLY A 61 -10.93 1.37 -3.10
N LEU A 62 -11.16 1.14 -1.82
CA LEU A 62 -12.48 1.01 -1.23
C LEU A 62 -12.99 2.38 -0.78
N GLU A 63 -14.30 2.54 -0.66
CA GLU A 63 -14.88 3.76 -0.08
C GLU A 63 -14.29 4.07 1.30
N VAL A 64 -14.23 3.08 2.18
CA VAL A 64 -13.68 3.23 3.53
C VAL A 64 -12.21 3.65 3.52
N THR A 65 -11.40 3.16 2.56
CA THR A 65 -9.98 3.56 2.47
C THR A 65 -9.83 4.97 1.90
N ARG A 66 -10.68 5.38 0.96
CA ARG A 66 -10.74 6.78 0.48
C ARG A 66 -11.15 7.75 1.59
N GLN A 67 -12.18 7.40 2.36
CA GLN A 67 -12.61 8.20 3.53
C GLN A 67 -11.50 8.29 4.58
N GLN A 68 -10.79 7.20 4.83
CA GLN A 68 -9.65 7.23 5.75
C GLN A 68 -8.50 8.09 5.21
N ALA A 69 -8.19 7.99 3.92
CA ALA A 69 -7.15 8.81 3.29
C ALA A 69 -7.43 10.30 3.42
N ILE A 70 -8.66 10.75 3.09
CA ILE A 70 -9.03 12.17 3.22
C ILE A 70 -9.07 12.63 4.69
N ARG A 71 -9.41 11.75 5.62
CA ARG A 71 -9.38 12.07 7.04
C ARG A 71 -7.98 12.29 7.57
N CYS A 72 -7.02 11.45 7.14
CA CYS A 72 -5.66 11.42 7.68
C CYS A 72 -4.68 12.36 6.99
N VAL A 73 -4.95 12.80 5.77
CA VAL A 73 -4.08 13.74 5.06
C VAL A 73 -4.17 15.12 5.71
N LYS A 74 -3.03 15.78 5.91
CA LYS A 74 -2.98 17.14 6.46
C LYS A 74 -3.35 18.21 5.42
N PRO A 75 -3.71 19.43 5.85
CA PRO A 75 -3.91 20.56 4.93
C PRO A 75 -2.71 20.75 3.99
N GLY A 76 -2.97 20.98 2.71
CA GLY A 76 -1.95 21.09 1.65
C GLY A 76 -1.28 19.74 1.30
N GLY A 77 -1.75 18.62 1.86
CA GLY A 77 -1.18 17.30 1.61
C GLY A 77 -1.64 16.64 0.31
N ILE A 78 -1.12 15.45 0.05
CA ILE A 78 -1.33 14.72 -1.20
C ILE A 78 -1.91 13.34 -0.92
N ILE A 79 -2.97 12.97 -1.64
CA ILE A 79 -3.49 11.61 -1.70
C ILE A 79 -3.12 11.00 -3.05
N ILE A 80 -2.42 9.87 -3.03
CA ILE A 80 -2.10 9.07 -4.22
C ILE A 80 -3.03 7.88 -4.24
N HIS A 81 -3.99 7.88 -5.17
CA HIS A 81 -5.01 6.85 -5.32
C HIS A 81 -4.59 5.84 -6.38
N ILE A 82 -4.33 4.61 -5.97
CA ILE A 82 -3.81 3.52 -6.81
C ILE A 82 -4.84 2.38 -6.92
N GLY A 83 -5.54 2.10 -5.83
CA GLY A 83 -6.45 0.97 -5.72
C GLY A 83 -7.74 1.13 -6.53
N LEU A 84 -8.24 0.04 -7.09
CA LEU A 84 -9.41 0.02 -8.00
C LEU A 84 -10.50 -0.96 -7.55
N THR A 85 -10.55 -1.31 -6.26
CA THR A 85 -11.46 -2.36 -5.77
C THR A 85 -12.93 -1.98 -5.90
N GLN A 86 -13.28 -0.70 -5.69
CA GLN A 86 -14.66 -0.21 -5.75
C GLN A 86 -14.75 1.02 -6.66
N PRO A 87 -15.67 1.01 -7.65
CA PRO A 87 -15.73 2.05 -8.69
C PRO A 87 -16.28 3.41 -8.18
N SER A 88 -17.07 3.40 -7.12
CA SER A 88 -17.72 4.59 -6.56
C SER A 88 -17.66 4.59 -5.04
N GLY A 89 -18.18 5.61 -4.41
CA GLY A 89 -18.28 5.79 -2.97
C GLY A 89 -18.11 7.25 -2.57
N ASP A 90 -18.49 7.56 -1.34
CA ASP A 90 -18.40 8.92 -0.81
C ASP A 90 -16.96 9.37 -0.62
N PHE A 91 -16.75 10.67 -0.86
CA PHE A 91 -15.49 11.34 -0.66
C PHE A 91 -15.72 12.78 -0.22
N ASP A 92 -14.99 13.25 0.79
CA ASP A 92 -15.16 14.62 1.32
C ASP A 92 -14.49 15.68 0.41
N PHE A 93 -15.18 16.03 -0.66
CA PHE A 93 -14.75 17.13 -1.56
C PHE A 93 -14.72 18.49 -0.87
N ARG A 94 -15.58 18.71 0.16
CA ARG A 94 -15.57 19.94 0.92
C ARG A 94 -14.25 20.11 1.67
N LYS A 95 -13.79 19.07 2.38
CA LYS A 95 -12.49 19.08 3.05
C LYS A 95 -11.35 19.26 2.04
N THR A 96 -11.42 18.53 0.90
CA THR A 96 -10.45 18.65 -0.19
C THR A 96 -10.27 20.12 -0.62
N THR A 97 -11.37 20.83 -0.84
CA THR A 97 -11.33 22.23 -1.26
C THR A 97 -10.85 23.17 -0.14
N LEU A 98 -11.41 23.02 1.08
CA LEU A 98 -11.08 23.91 2.20
C LEU A 98 -9.66 23.77 2.70
N GLN A 99 -9.06 22.61 2.52
CA GLN A 99 -7.70 22.30 2.97
C GLN A 99 -6.69 22.21 1.83
N GLU A 100 -7.07 22.56 0.59
CA GLU A 100 -6.18 22.55 -0.59
C GLU A 100 -5.47 21.21 -0.82
N ILE A 101 -6.20 20.09 -0.62
CA ILE A 101 -5.64 18.75 -0.75
C ILE A 101 -5.51 18.37 -2.23
N THR A 102 -4.34 17.87 -2.61
CA THR A 102 -4.10 17.36 -3.97
C THR A 102 -4.45 15.86 -4.03
N ILE A 103 -5.22 15.46 -5.05
CA ILE A 103 -5.53 14.04 -5.31
C ILE A 103 -4.95 13.65 -6.65
N ILE A 104 -4.12 12.60 -6.65
CA ILE A 104 -3.46 12.07 -7.85
C ILE A 104 -3.91 10.64 -8.08
N GLY A 105 -4.59 10.38 -9.19
CA GLY A 105 -4.84 9.03 -9.68
C GLY A 105 -3.58 8.48 -10.34
N THR A 106 -3.26 7.22 -10.06
CA THR A 106 -2.08 6.54 -10.62
C THR A 106 -2.50 5.19 -11.21
N TYR A 107 -2.17 4.98 -12.49
CA TYR A 107 -2.51 3.76 -13.20
C TYR A 107 -1.36 3.31 -14.10
N CYS A 108 -1.05 2.01 -14.05
CA CYS A 108 0.01 1.35 -14.84
C CYS A 108 1.40 2.03 -14.69
N TYR A 109 2.20 1.95 -15.74
CA TYR A 109 3.58 2.43 -15.77
C TYR A 109 3.99 2.77 -17.21
N THR A 110 4.97 3.63 -17.36
CA THR A 110 5.65 3.90 -18.62
C THR A 110 6.83 2.92 -18.82
N ASN A 111 7.38 2.85 -20.05
CA ASN A 111 8.59 2.07 -20.29
C ASN A 111 9.76 2.51 -19.38
N LYS A 112 9.88 3.80 -19.11
CA LYS A 112 10.91 4.34 -18.20
C LYS A 112 10.69 3.86 -16.75
N ASP A 113 9.45 3.78 -16.28
CA ASP A 113 9.14 3.26 -14.95
C ASP A 113 9.48 1.77 -14.86
N PHE A 114 9.22 1.00 -15.92
CA PHE A 114 9.57 -0.41 -16.00
C PHE A 114 11.09 -0.61 -15.93
N GLU A 115 11.86 0.09 -16.78
CA GLU A 115 13.32 0.04 -16.79
C GLU A 115 13.91 0.40 -15.42
N LYS A 116 13.40 1.48 -14.80
CA LYS A 116 13.81 1.89 -13.46
C LYS A 116 13.49 0.84 -12.40
N THR A 117 12.32 0.23 -12.49
CA THR A 117 11.91 -0.85 -11.57
C THR A 117 12.84 -2.06 -11.68
N LEU A 118 13.19 -2.48 -12.91
CA LEU A 118 14.16 -3.54 -13.14
C LEU A 118 15.52 -3.21 -12.52
N SER A 119 15.99 -1.96 -12.70
CA SER A 119 17.24 -1.50 -12.09
C SER A 119 17.19 -1.60 -10.55
N ILE A 120 16.15 -1.06 -9.93
CA ILE A 120 15.93 -1.10 -8.48
C ILE A 120 15.94 -2.55 -7.94
N LEU A 121 15.25 -3.45 -8.63
CA LEU A 121 15.19 -4.86 -8.25
C LEU A 121 16.54 -5.56 -8.41
N ASN A 122 17.22 -5.32 -9.54
CA ASN A 122 18.55 -5.91 -9.83
C ASN A 122 19.60 -5.48 -8.82
N HIS A 123 19.61 -4.21 -8.43
CA HIS A 123 20.54 -3.67 -7.42
C HIS A 123 20.05 -3.88 -5.98
N ARG A 124 18.89 -4.54 -5.78
CA ARG A 124 18.30 -4.81 -4.47
C ARG A 124 18.10 -3.55 -3.61
N GLU A 125 17.79 -2.43 -4.23
CA GLU A 125 17.65 -1.14 -3.54
C GLU A 125 16.51 -1.13 -2.51
N ILE A 126 15.46 -1.95 -2.72
CA ILE A 126 14.37 -2.16 -1.76
C ILE A 126 14.59 -3.37 -0.85
N GLY A 127 15.81 -3.92 -0.83
CA GLY A 127 16.19 -5.08 -0.04
C GLY A 127 15.87 -6.41 -0.73
N LYS A 128 15.97 -7.49 0.04
CA LYS A 128 15.59 -8.83 -0.42
C LYS A 128 14.07 -8.93 -0.51
N LEU A 129 13.60 -9.75 -1.46
CA LEU A 129 12.17 -9.99 -1.69
C LEU A 129 11.68 -11.24 -0.92
N ASP A 130 12.23 -11.50 0.27
CA ASP A 130 11.92 -12.68 1.09
C ASP A 130 10.46 -12.68 1.61
N TRP A 131 9.72 -11.60 1.39
CA TRP A 131 8.28 -11.49 1.64
C TRP A 131 7.41 -12.08 0.51
N ILE A 132 8.02 -12.54 -0.59
CA ILE A 132 7.35 -13.24 -1.68
C ILE A 132 7.33 -14.73 -1.36
N GLU A 133 6.15 -15.33 -1.42
CA GLU A 133 5.96 -16.77 -1.33
C GLU A 133 5.93 -17.37 -2.75
N TYR A 134 6.65 -18.46 -2.95
CA TYR A 134 6.65 -19.20 -4.21
C TYR A 134 5.89 -20.51 -4.04
N ARG A 135 4.97 -20.79 -4.95
CA ARG A 135 4.18 -22.05 -4.98
C ARG A 135 4.18 -22.66 -6.37
N ASN A 136 3.92 -23.95 -6.45
CA ASN A 136 3.71 -24.62 -7.74
C ASN A 136 2.42 -24.10 -8.41
N LEU A 137 2.38 -24.03 -9.75
CA LEU A 137 1.20 -23.60 -10.51
C LEU A 137 -0.07 -24.39 -10.13
N LYS A 138 0.07 -25.69 -9.83
CA LYS A 138 -1.03 -26.58 -9.41
C LYS A 138 -1.72 -26.10 -8.12
N GLU A 139 -1.04 -25.32 -7.28
CA GLU A 139 -1.57 -24.75 -6.05
C GLU A 139 -2.28 -23.41 -6.26
N GLY A 140 -2.38 -22.93 -7.51
CA GLY A 140 -2.95 -21.63 -7.83
C GLY A 140 -4.36 -21.44 -7.29
N SER A 141 -5.24 -22.45 -7.44
CA SER A 141 -6.61 -22.37 -6.94
C SER A 141 -6.67 -22.22 -5.41
N SER A 142 -5.85 -22.96 -4.66
CA SER A 142 -5.77 -22.82 -3.20
C SER A 142 -5.17 -21.49 -2.79
N ALA A 143 -4.13 -21.02 -3.47
CA ALA A 143 -3.51 -19.73 -3.23
C ALA A 143 -4.52 -18.56 -3.38
N PHE A 144 -5.33 -18.56 -4.44
CA PHE A 144 -6.39 -17.56 -4.61
C PHE A 144 -7.44 -17.61 -3.49
N LYS A 145 -7.88 -18.80 -3.09
CA LYS A 145 -8.82 -18.96 -1.98
C LYS A 145 -8.25 -18.45 -0.65
N GLU A 146 -6.99 -18.75 -0.36
CA GLU A 146 -6.32 -18.29 0.86
C GLU A 146 -6.17 -16.76 0.90
N ILE A 147 -5.80 -16.14 -0.23
CA ILE A 147 -5.73 -14.67 -0.35
C ILE A 147 -7.11 -14.05 -0.15
N HIS A 148 -8.15 -14.60 -0.82
CA HIS A 148 -9.51 -14.11 -0.73
C HIS A 148 -10.07 -14.20 0.71
N ASN A 149 -9.82 -15.32 1.37
CA ASN A 149 -10.28 -15.56 2.75
C ASN A 149 -9.39 -14.89 3.81
N GLY A 150 -8.33 -14.20 3.41
CA GLY A 150 -7.40 -13.53 4.33
C GLY A 150 -6.57 -14.48 5.21
N THR A 151 -6.47 -15.76 4.86
CA THR A 151 -5.70 -16.76 5.61
C THR A 151 -4.21 -16.78 5.24
N CYS A 152 -3.86 -16.28 4.05
CA CYS A 152 -2.48 -16.11 3.61
C CYS A 152 -1.82 -14.91 4.31
N SER A 153 -0.63 -15.11 4.87
CA SER A 153 0.18 -14.05 5.47
C SER A 153 1.11 -13.36 4.46
N ALA A 154 1.49 -14.06 3.39
CA ALA A 154 2.40 -13.52 2.39
C ALA A 154 1.76 -12.35 1.64
N PRO A 155 2.44 -11.19 1.53
CA PRO A 155 1.95 -10.05 0.77
C PRO A 155 1.82 -10.33 -0.73
N LYS A 156 2.57 -11.31 -1.26
CA LYS A 156 2.57 -11.71 -2.66
C LYS A 156 2.90 -13.20 -2.80
N ILE A 157 2.15 -13.89 -3.66
CA ILE A 157 2.45 -15.27 -4.10
C ILE A 157 2.84 -15.23 -5.57
N ILE A 158 3.91 -15.93 -5.93
CA ILE A 158 4.31 -16.20 -7.32
C ILE A 158 4.14 -17.70 -7.57
N LEU A 159 3.43 -18.02 -8.64
CA LEU A 159 3.24 -19.40 -9.08
C LEU A 159 4.35 -19.77 -10.07
N LEU A 160 5.04 -20.87 -9.78
CA LEU A 160 6.10 -21.43 -10.62
C LEU A 160 5.52 -22.53 -11.52
N ILE A 161 5.94 -22.54 -12.77
CA ILE A 161 5.58 -23.54 -13.80
C ILE A 161 6.51 -24.74 -13.69
#